data_dff5266d1c090e57472f8cb8b4cb13cc
#
_entry.id   dff5266d1c090e57472f8cb8b4cb13cc
#
_cell.length_a   1.000
_cell.length_b   1.000
_cell.length_c   1.000
_cell.angle_alpha   90.00
_cell.angle_beta   90.00
_cell.angle_gamma   90.00
#
_symmetry.space_group_name_H-M   'P 1'
#
loop_
_entity.id
_entity.type
_entity.pdbx_description
1 polymer ?
#
loop_
_entity_poly.entity_id
_entity_poly.type
_entity_poly.pdbx_seq_one_letter_code
_entity_poly.pdbx_strand_id
1 'polypeptide(L)'
;MKKGLSVFAVSASLFLTACQSTTIDARRDVILKSDAQLRREDVADYMTYLRLKKGAGALDQDYILLSYRVIGEMARSERFADKPERVKIALRDVLNYNPSGRINPAVVHEAIEHELMNTRAMWVVDGSVRYDYILDVELAEIPLKNDKSAENKALSVDFILSNPQGEQVAEWFDFLKREKGGESWF
;
A
#
# COMPACT_ATOMS: atom_id res chain seq x y z
N MET A 1 70.36 -7.23 45.86
CA MET A 1 69.89 -8.53 45.29
C MET A 1 68.39 -8.68 45.52
N LYS A 2 67.64 -9.19 44.54
CA LYS A 2 66.25 -9.58 44.55
C LYS A 2 65.25 -8.37 44.39
N LYS A 3 64.79 -8.04 43.19
CA LYS A 3 63.73 -8.64 42.38
C LYS A 3 62.35 -8.38 43.05
N GLY A 4 61.63 -7.45 42.53
CA GLY A 4 60.21 -7.25 42.71
C GLY A 4 59.55 -7.14 41.37
N LEU A 5 58.74 -8.12 41.05
CA LEU A 5 58.00 -8.24 39.82
C LEU A 5 56.70 -7.49 39.95
N SER A 6 56.47 -6.61 39.04
CA SER A 6 55.25 -5.80 38.95
C SER A 6 54.19 -6.57 38.18
N VAL A 7 53.04 -6.72 38.77
CA VAL A 7 51.84 -7.25 38.11
C VAL A 7 50.97 -6.06 37.75
N PHE A 8 50.89 -5.76 36.48
CA PHE A 8 49.85 -4.92 35.89
C PHE A 8 49.18 -5.74 34.78
N ALA A 9 48.10 -6.32 35.11
CA ALA A 9 47.13 -6.76 34.10
C ALA A 9 45.75 -6.76 34.74
N VAL A 10 44.77 -6.42 33.93
CA VAL A 10 43.34 -6.43 34.19
C VAL A 10 42.72 -5.06 34.48
N SER A 11 42.38 -4.37 33.44
CA SER A 11 41.20 -3.50 33.39
C SER A 11 40.93 -3.03 31.95
N ALA A 12 40.55 -3.91 31.05
CA ALA A 12 40.06 -3.52 29.74
C ALA A 12 39.05 -4.55 29.21
N SER A 13 37.94 -4.73 29.91
CA SER A 13 36.88 -5.67 29.39
C SER A 13 35.47 -5.36 29.89
N LEU A 14 35.09 -4.09 30.09
CA LEU A 14 33.75 -3.80 30.58
C LEU A 14 33.00 -2.68 29.83
N PHE A 15 33.38 -2.31 28.63
CA PHE A 15 32.69 -1.25 27.89
C PHE A 15 32.04 -1.68 26.55
N LEU A 16 31.88 -2.97 26.28
CA LEU A 16 31.27 -3.43 25.00
C LEU A 16 29.89 -4.05 25.08
N THR A 17 29.24 -4.04 26.24
CA THR A 17 27.93 -4.69 26.38
C THR A 17 26.73 -3.72 26.46
N ALA A 18 26.94 -2.41 26.45
CA ALA A 18 25.84 -1.45 26.60
C ALA A 18 25.22 -0.94 25.28
N CYS A 19 25.82 -1.25 24.12
CA CYS A 19 25.29 -0.75 22.84
C CYS A 19 24.45 -1.75 22.04
N GLN A 20 24.29 -2.99 22.53
CA GLN A 20 23.52 -4.01 21.78
C GLN A 20 22.05 -4.14 22.22
N SER A 21 21.67 -3.67 23.39
CA SER A 21 20.31 -3.78 23.88
C SER A 21 19.31 -2.81 23.22
N THR A 22 19.74 -1.61 22.88
CA THR A 22 18.86 -0.59 22.30
C THR A 22 18.48 -0.84 20.86
N THR A 23 19.33 -1.54 20.08
CA THR A 23 19.02 -1.90 18.69
C THR A 23 18.11 -3.13 18.58
N ILE A 24 18.13 -4.01 19.58
CA ILE A 24 17.27 -5.20 19.61
C ILE A 24 15.86 -4.83 20.03
N ASP A 25 15.70 -3.92 20.98
CA ASP A 25 14.38 -3.46 21.43
C ASP A 25 13.68 -2.62 20.35
N ALA A 26 14.40 -1.74 19.66
CA ALA A 26 13.85 -0.99 18.53
C ALA A 26 13.42 -1.90 17.36
N ARG A 27 14.16 -2.99 17.11
CA ARG A 27 13.75 -4.01 16.13
C ARG A 27 12.57 -4.84 16.61
N ARG A 28 12.45 -5.10 17.90
CA ARG A 28 11.34 -5.85 18.49
C ARG A 28 10.04 -5.08 18.44
N ASP A 29 10.06 -3.76 18.68
CA ASP A 29 8.89 -2.89 18.54
C ASP A 29 8.41 -2.77 17.09
N VAL A 30 9.32 -2.79 16.12
CA VAL A 30 8.98 -2.81 14.68
C VAL A 30 8.38 -4.17 14.27
N ILE A 31 8.82 -5.28 14.89
CA ILE A 31 8.28 -6.63 14.61
C ILE A 31 6.91 -6.85 15.28
N LEU A 32 6.60 -6.14 16.36
CA LEU A 32 5.34 -6.28 17.09
C LEU A 32 4.18 -5.44 16.52
N LYS A 33 4.46 -4.44 15.70
CA LYS A 33 3.40 -3.81 14.91
C LYS A 33 3.00 -4.78 13.80
N SER A 34 1.75 -5.23 13.81
CA SER A 34 1.26 -6.04 12.68
C SER A 34 1.41 -5.25 11.39
N ASP A 35 1.72 -5.94 10.27
CA ASP A 35 1.79 -5.32 8.94
C ASP A 35 0.55 -4.47 8.62
N ALA A 36 -0.62 -4.88 9.17
CA ALA A 36 -1.86 -4.14 9.06
C ALA A 36 -1.86 -2.79 9.83
N GLN A 37 -1.14 -2.70 10.96
CA GLN A 37 -1.01 -1.45 11.72
C GLN A 37 -0.04 -0.48 11.05
N LEU A 38 1.11 -0.98 10.59
CA LEU A 38 2.08 -0.19 9.81
C LEU A 38 1.42 0.38 8.55
N ARG A 39 0.69 -0.44 7.80
CA ARG A 39 -0.04 0.01 6.61
C ARG A 39 -1.11 1.06 6.91
N ARG A 40 -1.80 0.98 8.06
CA ARG A 40 -2.79 1.99 8.47
C ARG A 40 -2.14 3.33 8.80
N GLU A 41 -1.01 3.31 9.50
CA GLU A 41 -0.25 4.52 9.84
C GLU A 41 0.29 5.19 8.57
N ASP A 42 0.92 4.43 7.66
CA ASP A 42 1.43 4.93 6.37
C ASP A 42 0.31 5.50 5.48
N VAL A 43 -0.84 4.82 5.42
CA VAL A 43 -2.01 5.30 4.68
C VAL A 43 -2.55 6.58 5.30
N ALA A 44 -2.65 6.67 6.64
CA ALA A 44 -3.15 7.85 7.31
C ALA A 44 -2.25 9.07 7.07
N ASP A 45 -0.94 8.89 7.13
CA ASP A 45 0.04 9.94 6.87
C ASP A 45 0.01 10.39 5.40
N TYR A 46 -0.05 9.44 4.48
CA TYR A 46 -0.15 9.74 3.07
C TYR A 46 -1.49 10.40 2.71
N MET A 47 -2.59 9.97 3.30
CA MET A 47 -3.90 10.61 3.13
C MET A 47 -3.93 12.03 3.68
N THR A 48 -3.24 12.28 4.80
CA THR A 48 -3.08 13.64 5.33
C THR A 48 -2.31 14.52 4.34
N TYR A 49 -1.24 14.01 3.77
CA TYR A 49 -0.47 14.69 2.71
C TYR A 49 -1.34 15.00 1.48
N LEU A 50 -2.09 14.03 0.96
CA LEU A 50 -2.98 14.23 -0.19
C LEU A 50 -4.09 15.24 0.10
N ARG A 51 -4.67 15.17 1.30
CA ARG A 51 -5.72 16.09 1.74
C ARG A 51 -5.22 17.53 1.79
N LEU A 52 -4.00 17.74 2.28
CA LEU A 52 -3.36 19.05 2.34
C LEU A 52 -2.94 19.54 0.94
N LYS A 53 -2.46 18.64 0.09
CA LYS A 53 -1.92 18.99 -1.24
C LYS A 53 -2.99 19.08 -2.33
N LYS A 54 -3.99 18.17 -2.33
CA LYS A 54 -4.94 17.99 -3.44
C LYS A 54 -6.42 17.98 -3.03
N GLY A 55 -6.74 18.13 -1.75
CA GLY A 55 -8.12 18.20 -1.28
C GLY A 55 -8.87 16.87 -1.39
N ALA A 56 -8.23 15.75 -1.06
CA ALA A 56 -8.86 14.43 -1.06
C ALA A 56 -10.10 14.39 -0.14
N GLY A 57 -11.25 14.00 -0.69
CA GLY A 57 -12.51 13.83 0.02
C GLY A 57 -12.61 12.49 0.76
N ALA A 58 -13.67 12.34 1.57
CA ALA A 58 -13.93 11.07 2.27
C ALA A 58 -14.12 9.89 1.31
N LEU A 59 -14.77 10.14 0.15
CA LEU A 59 -14.99 9.11 -0.87
C LEU A 59 -13.69 8.69 -1.56
N ASP A 60 -12.77 9.63 -1.79
CA ASP A 60 -11.44 9.31 -2.33
C ASP A 60 -10.67 8.40 -1.37
N GLN A 61 -10.80 8.64 -0.05
CA GLN A 61 -10.17 7.81 0.98
C GLN A 61 -10.68 6.36 0.95
N ASP A 62 -12.01 6.17 0.80
CA ASP A 62 -12.62 4.85 0.72
C ASP A 62 -12.05 4.08 -0.50
N TYR A 63 -11.94 4.72 -1.67
CA TYR A 63 -11.37 4.10 -2.86
C TYR A 63 -9.87 3.83 -2.73
N ILE A 64 -9.11 4.71 -2.08
CA ILE A 64 -7.69 4.48 -1.82
C ILE A 64 -7.50 3.26 -0.91
N LEU A 65 -8.29 3.12 0.16
CA LEU A 65 -8.22 1.96 1.04
C LEU A 65 -8.56 0.65 0.31
N LEU A 66 -9.61 0.66 -0.53
CA LEU A 66 -9.94 -0.47 -1.39
C LEU A 66 -8.77 -0.83 -2.31
N SER A 67 -8.21 0.17 -3.01
CA SER A 67 -7.09 -0.01 -3.91
C SER A 67 -5.87 -0.63 -3.21
N TYR A 68 -5.56 -0.19 -1.99
CA TYR A 68 -4.45 -0.74 -1.20
C TYR A 68 -4.64 -2.20 -0.84
N ARG A 69 -5.88 -2.62 -0.55
CA ARG A 69 -6.19 -4.03 -0.29
C ARG A 69 -5.97 -4.86 -1.55
N VAL A 70 -6.47 -4.40 -2.70
CA VAL A 70 -6.30 -5.08 -3.99
C VAL A 70 -4.82 -5.16 -4.37
N ILE A 71 -4.06 -4.08 -4.24
CA ILE A 71 -2.62 -4.07 -4.52
C ILE A 71 -1.87 -5.06 -3.63
N GLY A 72 -2.25 -5.15 -2.35
CA GLY A 72 -1.70 -6.13 -1.43
C GLY A 72 -1.98 -7.58 -1.85
N GLU A 73 -3.13 -7.86 -2.44
CA GLU A 73 -3.45 -9.18 -3.01
C GLU A 73 -2.69 -9.45 -4.31
N MET A 74 -2.63 -8.46 -5.20
CA MET A 74 -1.81 -8.54 -6.42
C MET A 74 -0.37 -8.90 -6.08
N ALA A 75 0.26 -8.17 -5.16
CA ALA A 75 1.66 -8.36 -4.81
C ALA A 75 1.96 -9.77 -4.26
N ARG A 76 0.98 -10.40 -3.62
CA ARG A 76 1.08 -11.78 -3.10
C ARG A 76 0.75 -12.87 -4.13
N SER A 77 0.22 -12.50 -5.30
CA SER A 77 -0.10 -13.47 -6.33
C SER A 77 1.18 -14.08 -6.93
N GLU A 78 1.09 -15.30 -7.43
CA GLU A 78 2.21 -16.01 -8.11
C GLU A 78 2.84 -15.21 -9.25
N ARG A 79 2.08 -14.28 -9.82
CA ARG A 79 2.55 -13.44 -10.91
C ARG A 79 3.61 -12.44 -10.47
N PHE A 80 3.59 -12.02 -9.20
CA PHE A 80 4.45 -10.96 -8.67
C PHE A 80 5.35 -11.40 -7.51
N ALA A 81 4.89 -12.35 -6.66
CA ALA A 81 5.51 -12.66 -5.38
C ALA A 81 6.97 -13.14 -5.47
N ASP A 82 7.27 -14.00 -6.44
CA ASP A 82 8.57 -14.69 -6.50
C ASP A 82 9.42 -14.25 -7.70
N LYS A 83 9.23 -13.03 -8.17
CA LYS A 83 10.04 -12.51 -9.28
C LYS A 83 11.38 -11.99 -8.79
N PRO A 84 12.50 -12.36 -9.45
CA PRO A 84 13.84 -11.87 -9.10
C PRO A 84 14.00 -10.36 -9.36
N GLU A 85 13.23 -9.83 -10.31
CA GLU A 85 13.19 -8.41 -10.65
C GLU A 85 11.78 -7.88 -10.49
N ARG A 86 11.67 -6.59 -10.19
CA ARG A 86 10.38 -5.91 -10.12
C ARG A 86 9.71 -5.91 -11.49
N VAL A 87 8.44 -6.25 -11.51
CA VAL A 87 7.63 -6.24 -12.72
C VAL A 87 7.29 -4.79 -13.09
N LYS A 88 7.54 -4.41 -14.33
CA LYS A 88 7.27 -3.07 -14.85
C LYS A 88 5.83 -2.96 -15.30
N ILE A 89 5.09 -2.03 -14.71
CA ILE A 89 3.67 -1.80 -14.97
C ILE A 89 3.48 -0.39 -15.54
N ALA A 90 2.82 -0.29 -16.69
CA ALA A 90 2.29 0.96 -17.20
C ALA A 90 0.90 1.17 -16.58
N LEU A 91 0.79 2.03 -15.57
CA LEU A 91 -0.48 2.42 -14.97
C LEU A 91 -1.18 3.43 -15.86
N ARG A 92 -2.42 3.13 -16.29
CA ARG A 92 -3.27 4.05 -17.04
C ARG A 92 -4.07 4.97 -16.12
N ASP A 93 -4.72 5.96 -16.70
CA ASP A 93 -5.61 6.84 -15.97
C ASP A 93 -6.73 6.04 -15.30
N VAL A 94 -7.04 6.39 -14.06
CA VAL A 94 -8.13 5.77 -13.30
C VAL A 94 -9.47 6.17 -13.92
N LEU A 95 -10.24 5.19 -14.34
CA LEU A 95 -11.57 5.37 -14.90
C LEU A 95 -12.61 5.46 -13.78
N ASN A 96 -13.37 6.55 -13.77
CA ASN A 96 -14.38 6.78 -12.75
C ASN A 96 -15.79 6.64 -13.34
N TYR A 97 -16.44 5.53 -13.04
CA TYR A 97 -17.84 5.26 -13.40
C TYR A 97 -18.83 5.66 -12.30
N ASN A 98 -18.37 6.40 -11.29
CA ASN A 98 -19.24 6.86 -10.22
C ASN A 98 -20.11 8.03 -10.69
N PRO A 99 -21.43 7.91 -10.71
CA PRO A 99 -22.33 8.96 -11.19
C PRO A 99 -22.36 10.19 -10.26
N SER A 100 -21.89 10.08 -9.03
CA SER A 100 -21.92 11.20 -8.07
C SER A 100 -20.92 12.32 -8.40
N GLY A 101 -19.91 12.06 -9.24
CA GLY A 101 -18.89 13.03 -9.63
C GLY A 101 -18.03 13.58 -8.48
N ARG A 102 -18.13 12.98 -7.27
CA ARG A 102 -17.49 13.47 -6.05
C ARG A 102 -16.07 12.90 -5.81
N ILE A 103 -15.57 12.11 -6.75
CA ILE A 103 -14.25 11.50 -6.69
C ILE A 103 -13.28 12.36 -7.48
N ASN A 104 -12.06 12.49 -6.96
CA ASN A 104 -10.94 13.03 -7.72
C ASN A 104 -10.05 11.87 -8.21
N PRO A 105 -10.20 11.40 -9.48
CA PRO A 105 -9.45 10.25 -9.98
C PRO A 105 -7.94 10.45 -9.93
N ALA A 106 -7.46 11.69 -10.08
CA ALA A 106 -6.03 11.98 -10.04
C ALA A 106 -5.42 11.73 -8.65
N VAL A 107 -6.18 11.99 -7.58
CA VAL A 107 -5.75 11.70 -6.20
C VAL A 107 -5.68 10.19 -5.97
N VAL A 108 -6.68 9.45 -6.46
CA VAL A 108 -6.71 7.99 -6.36
C VAL A 108 -5.58 7.37 -7.18
N HIS A 109 -5.34 7.87 -8.40
CA HIS A 109 -4.25 7.42 -9.26
C HIS A 109 -2.88 7.59 -8.59
N GLU A 110 -2.60 8.77 -8.02
CA GLU A 110 -1.34 9.02 -7.32
C GLU A 110 -1.15 8.10 -6.10
N ALA A 111 -2.23 7.81 -5.37
CA ALA A 111 -2.19 6.88 -4.24
C ALA A 111 -1.91 5.44 -4.69
N ILE A 112 -2.53 5.00 -5.79
CA ILE A 112 -2.29 3.68 -6.41
C ILE A 112 -0.84 3.56 -6.86
N GLU A 113 -0.33 4.54 -7.60
CA GLU A 113 1.06 4.57 -8.05
C GLU A 113 2.03 4.43 -6.87
N HIS A 114 1.83 5.25 -5.83
CA HIS A 114 2.63 5.21 -4.62
C HIS A 114 2.63 3.83 -3.96
N GLU A 115 1.44 3.20 -3.79
CA GLU A 115 1.34 1.89 -3.14
C GLU A 115 1.93 0.77 -4.00
N LEU A 116 1.74 0.77 -5.32
CA LEU A 116 2.39 -0.18 -6.23
C LEU A 116 3.91 -0.16 -6.06
N MET A 117 4.50 1.03 -5.97
CA MET A 117 5.94 1.21 -5.75
C MET A 117 6.38 0.72 -4.36
N ASN A 118 5.55 0.89 -3.33
CA ASN A 118 5.83 0.46 -1.96
C ASN A 118 5.83 -1.06 -1.80
N THR A 119 5.11 -1.81 -2.61
CA THR A 119 5.10 -3.29 -2.55
C THR A 119 6.46 -3.92 -2.81
N ARG A 120 7.39 -3.18 -3.46
CA ARG A 120 8.68 -3.66 -3.95
C ARG A 120 8.61 -4.82 -4.97
N ALA A 121 7.43 -5.32 -5.28
CA ALA A 121 7.19 -6.34 -6.30
C ALA A 121 7.02 -5.72 -7.69
N MET A 122 6.57 -4.48 -7.74
CA MET A 122 6.20 -3.78 -8.95
C MET A 122 6.96 -2.47 -9.10
N TRP A 123 7.06 -2.01 -10.33
CA TRP A 123 7.65 -0.71 -10.68
C TRP A 123 6.72 -0.03 -11.68
N VAL A 124 6.13 1.08 -11.28
CA VAL A 124 5.33 1.89 -12.21
C VAL A 124 6.27 2.64 -13.14
N VAL A 125 6.01 2.53 -14.43
CA VAL A 125 6.80 3.15 -15.50
C VAL A 125 5.88 3.94 -16.42
N ASP A 126 6.45 4.95 -17.06
CA ASP A 126 5.77 5.67 -18.13
C ASP A 126 5.53 4.75 -19.33
N GLY A 127 4.36 4.88 -19.96
CA GLY A 127 3.98 4.03 -21.11
C GLY A 127 4.89 4.17 -22.34
N SER A 128 5.79 5.16 -22.38
CA SER A 128 6.83 5.31 -23.42
C SER A 128 8.03 4.39 -23.20
N VAL A 129 8.17 3.82 -22.00
CA VAL A 129 9.25 2.90 -21.63
C VAL A 129 8.74 1.46 -21.77
N ARG A 130 9.64 0.50 -22.06
CA ARG A 130 9.27 -0.92 -22.10
C ARG A 130 8.69 -1.37 -20.75
N TYR A 131 7.50 -1.92 -20.78
CA TYR A 131 6.78 -2.49 -19.64
C TYR A 131 6.40 -3.94 -19.88
N ASP A 132 6.09 -4.65 -18.80
CA ASP A 132 5.69 -6.06 -18.85
C ASP A 132 4.17 -6.18 -18.89
N TYR A 133 3.45 -5.25 -18.24
CA TYR A 133 1.98 -5.22 -18.18
C TYR A 133 1.44 -3.80 -18.22
N ILE A 134 0.17 -3.71 -18.62
CA ILE A 134 -0.67 -2.52 -18.52
C ILE A 134 -1.65 -2.77 -17.37
N LEU A 135 -1.86 -1.78 -16.52
CA LEU A 135 -2.84 -1.82 -15.44
C LEU A 135 -3.89 -0.74 -15.67
N ASP A 136 -5.12 -1.19 -15.86
CA ASP A 136 -6.31 -0.36 -15.89
C ASP A 136 -7.00 -0.44 -14.52
N VAL A 137 -7.50 0.68 -14.01
CA VAL A 137 -8.23 0.75 -12.74
C VAL A 137 -9.56 1.42 -12.95
N GLU A 138 -10.61 0.75 -12.50
CA GLU A 138 -11.99 1.22 -12.62
C GLU A 138 -12.62 1.41 -11.25
N LEU A 139 -13.27 2.56 -11.03
CA LEU A 139 -13.98 2.90 -9.81
C LEU A 139 -15.47 2.97 -10.12
N ALA A 140 -16.30 2.25 -9.36
CA ALA A 140 -17.74 2.26 -9.55
C ALA A 140 -18.53 2.30 -8.23
N GLU A 141 -19.75 2.78 -8.29
CA GLU A 141 -20.80 2.57 -7.28
C GLU A 141 -21.77 1.50 -7.77
N ILE A 142 -21.94 0.43 -7.00
CA ILE A 142 -22.83 -0.68 -7.32
C ILE A 142 -24.08 -0.62 -6.43
N PRO A 143 -25.30 -0.56 -6.99
CA PRO A 143 -26.53 -0.65 -6.20
C PRO A 143 -26.68 -2.05 -5.60
N LEU A 144 -26.96 -2.12 -4.29
CA LEU A 144 -27.20 -3.40 -3.62
C LEU A 144 -28.62 -3.90 -3.92
N LYS A 145 -28.73 -5.02 -4.66
CA LYS A 145 -30.00 -5.58 -5.23
C LYS A 145 -31.11 -5.88 -4.23
N ASN A 146 -30.81 -6.00 -2.93
CA ASN A 146 -31.77 -6.42 -1.92
C ASN A 146 -32.19 -5.29 -0.96
N ASP A 147 -31.78 -4.08 -1.21
CA ASP A 147 -32.11 -2.97 -0.33
C ASP A 147 -33.26 -2.16 -0.93
N LYS A 148 -34.41 -2.16 -0.24
CA LYS A 148 -35.57 -1.35 -0.63
C LYS A 148 -35.30 0.16 -0.51
N SER A 149 -34.23 0.55 0.16
CA SER A 149 -33.72 1.91 0.14
C SER A 149 -32.69 2.03 -0.99
N ALA A 150 -32.99 2.83 -2.00
CA ALA A 150 -32.06 3.17 -3.11
C ALA A 150 -30.76 3.84 -2.62
N GLU A 151 -30.50 3.80 -1.33
CA GLU A 151 -29.47 4.55 -0.62
C GLU A 151 -28.27 3.71 -0.21
N ASN A 152 -28.40 2.38 -0.16
CA ASN A 152 -27.28 1.49 0.14
C ASN A 152 -26.56 1.11 -1.14
N LYS A 153 -25.33 1.57 -1.24
CA LYS A 153 -24.44 1.34 -2.36
C LYS A 153 -23.16 0.66 -1.88
N ALA A 154 -22.58 -0.16 -2.72
CA ALA A 154 -21.22 -0.61 -2.56
C ALA A 154 -20.30 0.22 -3.46
N LEU A 155 -19.14 0.58 -2.95
CA LEU A 155 -18.05 1.09 -3.75
C LEU A 155 -17.26 -0.11 -4.24
N SER A 156 -16.92 -0.18 -5.53
CA SER A 156 -16.04 -1.21 -6.08
C SER A 156 -14.82 -0.59 -6.73
N VAL A 157 -13.72 -1.31 -6.65
CA VAL A 157 -12.51 -1.05 -7.41
C VAL A 157 -12.11 -2.31 -8.13
N ASP A 158 -11.87 -2.19 -9.44
CA ASP A 158 -11.46 -3.28 -10.31
C ASP A 158 -10.09 -2.96 -10.92
N PHE A 159 -9.15 -3.89 -10.80
CA PHE A 159 -7.79 -3.81 -11.32
C PHE A 159 -7.64 -4.85 -12.42
N ILE A 160 -7.55 -4.39 -13.66
CA ILE A 160 -7.47 -5.22 -14.87
C ILE A 160 -6.05 -5.16 -15.40
N LEU A 161 -5.37 -6.32 -15.36
CA LEU A 161 -4.01 -6.45 -15.86
C LEU A 161 -4.02 -7.03 -17.26
N SER A 162 -3.37 -6.34 -18.19
CA SER A 162 -3.24 -6.76 -19.59
C SER A 162 -1.77 -6.90 -19.98
N ASN A 163 -1.50 -7.80 -20.94
CA ASN A 163 -0.18 -7.86 -21.57
C ASN A 163 0.04 -6.65 -22.50
N PRO A 164 1.25 -6.44 -23.06
CA PRO A 164 1.51 -5.33 -24.00
C PRO A 164 0.69 -5.39 -25.30
N GLN A 165 0.10 -6.55 -25.62
CA GLN A 165 -0.79 -6.75 -26.78
C GLN A 165 -2.23 -6.35 -26.46
N GLY A 166 -2.55 -6.01 -25.20
CA GLY A 166 -3.88 -5.61 -24.74
C GLY A 166 -4.78 -6.79 -24.33
N GLU A 167 -4.24 -8.01 -24.26
CA GLU A 167 -5.00 -9.16 -23.77
C GLU A 167 -5.03 -9.17 -22.24
N GLN A 168 -6.22 -9.27 -21.63
CA GLN A 168 -6.37 -9.39 -20.19
C GLN A 168 -5.75 -10.70 -19.69
N VAL A 169 -4.87 -10.60 -18.71
CA VAL A 169 -4.14 -11.75 -18.15
C VAL A 169 -4.47 -12.01 -16.69
N ALA A 170 -5.03 -11.04 -15.99
CA ALA A 170 -5.52 -11.17 -14.62
C ALA A 170 -6.47 -10.02 -14.26
N GLU A 171 -7.24 -10.24 -13.20
CA GLU A 171 -8.16 -9.27 -12.65
C GLU A 171 -8.23 -9.45 -11.13
N TRP A 172 -8.27 -8.35 -10.39
CA TRP A 172 -8.52 -8.30 -8.95
C TRP A 172 -9.55 -7.24 -8.67
N PHE A 173 -10.46 -7.52 -7.76
CA PHE A 173 -11.48 -6.57 -7.37
C PHE A 173 -11.74 -6.61 -5.87
N ASP A 174 -12.23 -5.51 -5.34
CA ASP A 174 -12.71 -5.43 -3.97
C ASP A 174 -13.89 -4.46 -3.89
N PHE A 175 -14.68 -4.59 -2.84
CA PHE A 175 -15.81 -3.71 -2.63
C PHE A 175 -16.00 -3.37 -1.15
N LEU A 176 -16.53 -2.19 -0.90
CA LEU A 176 -16.89 -1.69 0.42
C LEU A 176 -18.38 -1.37 0.44
N LYS A 177 -19.14 -2.05 1.31
CA LYS A 177 -20.54 -1.73 1.54
C LYS A 177 -20.61 -0.44 2.36
N ARG A 178 -21.33 0.56 1.84
CA ARG A 178 -21.58 1.82 2.52
C ARG A 178 -23.01 1.86 3.02
N GLU A 179 -23.21 1.96 4.34
CA GLU A 179 -24.52 2.15 4.95
C GLU A 179 -24.78 3.64 5.13
N LYS A 180 -26.04 4.06 4.88
CA LYS A 180 -26.44 5.46 5.06
C LYS A 180 -26.27 5.87 6.52
N GLY A 181 -25.51 6.92 6.78
CA GLY A 181 -25.29 7.50 8.13
C GLY A 181 -24.17 6.83 8.93
N GLY A 182 -23.48 5.84 8.39
CA GLY A 182 -22.29 5.28 8.99
C GLY A 182 -21.07 6.12 8.66
N GLU A 183 -20.37 6.61 9.69
CA GLU A 183 -18.99 7.02 9.54
C GLU A 183 -18.21 5.82 8.98
N SER A 184 -17.26 6.10 8.08
CA SER A 184 -16.33 5.12 7.54
C SER A 184 -15.81 4.20 8.66
N TRP A 185 -16.06 2.89 8.55
CA TRP A 185 -15.57 1.92 9.52
C TRP A 185 -14.09 1.66 9.26
N PHE A 186 -13.26 2.13 10.17
CA PHE A 186 -11.85 1.77 10.27
C PHE A 186 -11.65 0.62 11.26
#